data_fa3d8b07ae79d40e07cf48203cc10231
#
_entry.id   fa3d8b07ae79d40e07cf48203cc10231
#
_cell.length_a   1.000
_cell.length_b   1.000
_cell.length_c   1.000
_cell.angle_alpha   90.00
_cell.angle_beta   90.00
_cell.angle_gamma   90.00
#
_symmetry.space_group_name_H-M   'P 1'
#
loop_
_entity.id
_entity.type
_entity.pdbx_description
1 polymer ?
#
loop_
_entity_poly.entity_id
_entity_poly.type
_entity_poly.pdbx_seq_one_letter_code
_entity_poly.pdbx_strand_id
1 'polypeptide(L)'
;MNRQAWTVYGRFQLDRGFRIPDPAQIHWGAPGDAGPGTSVLGAIGGKRLLDLGSGGGHYAAHLARERHAVVDAIDVAPTQHQRALLQYADVPGVRFLLGDAIDHLNRCEPYDLVYSVHGLGYLHPHRSLPALYRGLRPGGRLIFSVLHTDLHRRPPSSSLEPRQLKVQLKGLEPQDVHLWVLAPQLWEDVLTDHDFTVEAIDLLHRHEDDPVIDQLIQARRA
;
A
#
# COMPACT_ATOMS: atom_id res chain seq x y z
N MET A 1 -0.33 -4.36 17.08
CA MET A 1 -0.49 -2.89 17.19
C MET A 1 -1.14 -2.34 15.92
N ASN A 2 -0.52 -2.37 14.76
CA ASN A 2 -1.09 -1.78 13.52
C ASN A 2 -2.49 -2.33 13.16
N ARG A 3 -2.69 -3.67 13.22
CA ARG A 3 -4.00 -4.29 12.98
C ARG A 3 -5.10 -3.68 13.85
N GLN A 4 -4.83 -3.43 15.12
CA GLN A 4 -5.82 -2.86 16.04
C GLN A 4 -6.19 -1.42 15.67
N ALA A 5 -5.20 -0.58 15.38
CA ALA A 5 -5.43 0.82 14.99
C ALA A 5 -6.33 0.91 13.74
N TRP A 6 -6.04 0.10 12.72
CA TRP A 6 -6.83 0.06 11.48
C TRP A 6 -8.20 -0.59 11.67
N THR A 7 -8.31 -1.54 12.61
CA THR A 7 -9.62 -2.11 13.00
C THR A 7 -10.50 -1.06 13.68
N VAL A 8 -9.95 -0.25 14.58
CA VAL A 8 -10.67 0.86 15.23
C VAL A 8 -11.10 1.89 14.20
N TYR A 9 -10.19 2.29 13.30
CA TYR A 9 -10.51 3.22 12.21
C TYR A 9 -11.63 2.70 11.30
N GLY A 10 -11.52 1.45 10.86
CA GLY A 10 -12.53 0.84 10.00
C GLY A 10 -13.90 0.76 10.69
N ARG A 11 -13.95 0.45 12.01
CA ARG A 11 -15.19 0.46 12.80
C ARG A 11 -15.83 1.84 12.81
N PHE A 12 -15.05 2.86 13.13
CA PHE A 12 -15.53 4.24 13.12
C PHE A 12 -16.14 4.65 11.78
N GLN A 13 -15.55 4.24 10.67
CA GLN A 13 -16.09 4.54 9.34
C GLN A 13 -17.36 3.75 9.04
N LEU A 14 -17.47 2.50 9.48
CA LEU A 14 -18.66 1.67 9.35
C LEU A 14 -19.83 2.28 10.13
N ASP A 15 -19.60 2.68 11.38
CA ASP A 15 -20.63 3.23 12.27
C ASP A 15 -21.21 4.55 11.74
N ARG A 16 -20.43 5.30 10.95
CA ARG A 16 -20.86 6.52 10.25
C ARG A 16 -21.52 6.27 8.90
N GLY A 17 -21.54 5.05 8.42
CA GLY A 17 -21.98 4.74 7.06
C GLY A 17 -21.10 5.36 5.97
N PHE A 18 -19.82 5.69 6.29
CA PHE A 18 -18.95 6.35 5.33
C PHE A 18 -18.55 5.40 4.21
N ARG A 19 -18.89 5.78 2.99
CA ARG A 19 -18.44 5.11 1.76
C ARG A 19 -17.30 5.88 1.14
N ILE A 20 -16.29 5.15 0.66
CA ILE A 20 -15.19 5.75 -0.07
C ILE A 20 -15.68 6.09 -1.47
N PRO A 21 -15.53 7.33 -1.96
CA PRO A 21 -15.84 7.66 -3.35
C PRO A 21 -14.99 6.81 -4.31
N ASP A 22 -15.59 6.40 -5.44
CA ASP A 22 -14.83 5.70 -6.48
C ASP A 22 -13.75 6.63 -7.03
N PRO A 23 -12.48 6.19 -7.05
CA PRO A 23 -11.37 7.03 -7.49
C PRO A 23 -11.32 7.10 -9.02
N ALA A 24 -10.93 8.25 -9.57
CA ALA A 24 -10.63 8.38 -10.99
C ALA A 24 -9.29 7.71 -11.37
N GLN A 25 -8.38 7.61 -10.41
CA GLN A 25 -7.05 7.00 -10.54
C GLN A 25 -6.50 6.59 -9.18
N ILE A 26 -5.36 5.91 -9.16
CA ILE A 26 -4.62 5.69 -7.90
C ILE A 26 -3.95 7.01 -7.48
N HIS A 27 -4.13 7.38 -6.22
CA HIS A 27 -3.36 8.44 -5.56
C HIS A 27 -2.28 7.80 -4.71
N TRP A 28 -1.03 8.01 -5.06
CA TRP A 28 0.10 7.38 -4.39
C TRP A 28 0.54 8.10 -3.12
N GLY A 29 0.20 9.38 -2.98
CA GLY A 29 0.52 10.20 -1.81
C GLY A 29 -0.70 10.81 -1.16
N ALA A 30 -0.51 11.97 -0.53
CA ALA A 30 -1.58 12.72 0.11
C ALA A 30 -2.63 13.17 -0.93
N PRO A 31 -3.90 13.38 -0.53
CA PRO A 31 -4.93 13.88 -1.44
C PRO A 31 -4.49 15.17 -2.14
N GLY A 32 -4.57 15.17 -3.47
CA GLY A 32 -4.13 16.28 -4.31
C GLY A 32 -2.67 16.21 -4.78
N ASP A 33 -1.97 15.07 -4.56
CA ASP A 33 -0.64 14.88 -5.11
C ASP A 33 -0.66 14.88 -6.66
N ALA A 34 0.46 15.31 -7.23
CA ALA A 34 0.70 15.32 -8.67
C ALA A 34 1.32 13.99 -9.18
N GLY A 35 1.18 12.91 -8.42
CA GLY A 35 1.78 11.62 -8.76
C GLY A 35 1.28 11.03 -10.08
N PRO A 36 1.95 9.97 -10.57
CA PRO A 36 1.72 9.43 -11.93
C PRO A 36 0.37 8.71 -12.09
N GLY A 37 -0.47 8.68 -11.05
CA GLY A 37 -1.76 8.01 -11.08
C GLY A 37 -1.64 6.52 -11.38
N THR A 38 -2.63 5.99 -12.10
CA THR A 38 -2.68 4.56 -12.47
C THR A 38 -1.66 4.21 -13.56
N SER A 39 -1.13 5.19 -14.30
CA SER A 39 -0.24 4.96 -15.44
C SER A 39 1.07 4.24 -15.08
N VAL A 40 1.58 4.43 -13.85
CA VAL A 40 2.80 3.78 -13.37
C VAL A 40 2.70 2.24 -13.34
N LEU A 41 1.50 1.70 -13.24
CA LEU A 41 1.28 0.25 -13.29
C LEU A 41 1.51 -0.34 -14.70
N GLY A 42 1.45 0.50 -15.75
CA GLY A 42 1.58 0.07 -17.13
C GLY A 42 0.38 -0.73 -17.64
N ALA A 43 0.62 -1.67 -18.56
CA ALA A 43 -0.39 -2.56 -19.12
C ALA A 43 -0.69 -3.70 -18.13
N ILE A 44 -1.86 -3.64 -17.46
CA ILE A 44 -2.27 -4.61 -16.42
C ILE A 44 -3.55 -5.39 -16.76
N GLY A 45 -4.14 -5.17 -17.93
CA GLY A 45 -5.32 -5.91 -18.37
C GLY A 45 -5.07 -7.43 -18.40
N GLY A 46 -5.93 -8.18 -17.73
CA GLY A 46 -5.80 -9.64 -17.58
C GLY A 46 -4.68 -10.12 -16.65
N LYS A 47 -3.84 -9.22 -16.13
CA LYS A 47 -2.77 -9.58 -15.18
C LYS A 47 -3.32 -9.80 -13.78
N ARG A 48 -2.64 -10.67 -13.05
CA ARG A 48 -2.93 -10.97 -11.66
C ARG A 48 -2.15 -10.05 -10.72
N LEU A 49 -2.88 -9.22 -9.97
CA LEU A 49 -2.33 -8.21 -9.08
C LEU A 49 -2.65 -8.53 -7.62
N LEU A 50 -1.77 -8.06 -6.71
CA LEU A 50 -2.06 -7.98 -5.28
C LEU A 50 -2.10 -6.50 -4.86
N ASP A 51 -3.22 -6.10 -4.23
CA ASP A 51 -3.35 -4.85 -3.46
C ASP A 51 -3.00 -5.15 -1.99
N LEU A 52 -1.80 -4.75 -1.57
CA LEU A 52 -1.28 -5.06 -0.24
C LEU A 52 -1.63 -3.92 0.74
N GLY A 53 -2.45 -4.24 1.73
CA GLY A 53 -3.00 -3.24 2.66
C GLY A 53 -4.14 -2.45 2.02
N SER A 54 -5.05 -3.15 1.36
CA SER A 54 -6.08 -2.59 0.47
C SER A 54 -7.11 -1.68 1.15
N GLY A 55 -7.16 -1.68 2.50
CA GLY A 55 -8.12 -0.89 3.24
C GLY A 55 -9.56 -1.16 2.82
N GLY A 56 -10.29 -0.13 2.37
CA GLY A 56 -11.66 -0.25 1.89
C GLY A 56 -11.81 -0.75 0.45
N GLY A 57 -10.73 -1.15 -0.23
CA GLY A 57 -10.76 -1.86 -1.51
C GLY A 57 -11.04 -1.02 -2.76
N HIS A 58 -11.10 0.30 -2.65
CA HIS A 58 -11.50 1.19 -3.74
C HIS A 58 -10.53 1.18 -4.94
N TYR A 59 -9.23 1.06 -4.70
CA TYR A 59 -8.25 0.95 -5.79
C TYR A 59 -8.32 -0.40 -6.50
N ALA A 60 -8.50 -1.49 -5.75
CA ALA A 60 -8.69 -2.82 -6.34
C ALA A 60 -9.92 -2.84 -7.26
N ALA A 61 -11.05 -2.27 -6.77
CA ALA A 61 -12.28 -2.15 -7.55
C ALA A 61 -12.10 -1.29 -8.81
N HIS A 62 -11.40 -0.14 -8.70
CA HIS A 62 -11.06 0.73 -9.82
C HIS A 62 -10.24 -0.02 -10.89
N LEU A 63 -9.17 -0.71 -10.48
CA LEU A 63 -8.30 -1.41 -11.44
C LEU A 63 -9.02 -2.57 -12.15
N ALA A 64 -9.90 -3.28 -11.45
CA ALA A 64 -10.70 -4.34 -12.08
C ALA A 64 -11.70 -3.78 -13.09
N ARG A 65 -12.43 -2.71 -12.74
CA ARG A 65 -13.43 -2.08 -13.61
C ARG A 65 -12.81 -1.38 -14.83
N GLU A 66 -11.83 -0.52 -14.58
CA GLU A 66 -11.33 0.41 -15.60
C GLU A 66 -10.11 -0.13 -16.37
N ARG A 67 -9.41 -1.10 -15.80
CA ARG A 67 -8.18 -1.63 -16.39
C ARG A 67 -8.24 -3.15 -16.64
N HIS A 68 -9.37 -3.79 -16.33
CA HIS A 68 -9.60 -5.23 -16.52
C HIS A 68 -8.53 -6.11 -15.86
N ALA A 69 -7.98 -5.67 -14.73
CA ALA A 69 -7.04 -6.44 -13.93
C ALA A 69 -7.78 -7.49 -13.08
N VAL A 70 -7.09 -8.58 -12.73
CA VAL A 70 -7.56 -9.55 -11.73
C VAL A 70 -6.85 -9.24 -10.42
N VAL A 71 -7.57 -8.76 -9.42
CA VAL A 71 -6.98 -8.21 -8.21
C VAL A 71 -7.37 -9.00 -6.96
N ASP A 72 -6.37 -9.54 -6.27
CA ASP A 72 -6.51 -9.95 -4.88
C ASP A 72 -6.22 -8.74 -3.99
N ALA A 73 -7.14 -8.38 -3.11
CA ALA A 73 -7.05 -7.20 -2.23
C ALA A 73 -7.01 -7.67 -0.77
N ILE A 74 -5.84 -7.57 -0.13
CA ILE A 74 -5.62 -8.10 1.21
C ILE A 74 -5.49 -6.99 2.25
N ASP A 75 -6.20 -7.14 3.36
CA ASP A 75 -6.02 -6.31 4.55
C ASP A 75 -6.06 -7.16 5.83
N VAL A 76 -5.28 -6.76 6.82
CA VAL A 76 -5.20 -7.47 8.10
C VAL A 76 -6.32 -7.06 9.06
N ALA A 77 -6.94 -5.89 8.84
CA ALA A 77 -7.98 -5.34 9.71
C ALA A 77 -9.37 -5.83 9.30
N PRO A 78 -10.12 -6.57 10.17
CA PRO A 78 -11.42 -7.13 9.83
C PRO A 78 -12.45 -6.09 9.39
N THR A 79 -12.41 -4.90 9.99
CA THR A 79 -13.36 -3.83 9.67
C THR A 79 -13.05 -3.14 8.35
N GLN A 80 -11.80 -3.09 7.92
CA GLN A 80 -11.43 -2.64 6.59
C GLN A 80 -11.91 -3.62 5.52
N HIS A 81 -11.66 -4.91 5.74
CA HIS A 81 -12.18 -5.98 4.89
C HIS A 81 -13.72 -5.94 4.80
N GLN A 82 -14.42 -5.74 5.94
CA GLN A 82 -15.87 -5.58 5.95
C GLN A 82 -16.33 -4.39 5.11
N ARG A 83 -15.63 -3.24 5.19
CA ARG A 83 -15.92 -2.06 4.36
C ARG A 83 -15.76 -2.35 2.87
N ALA A 84 -14.69 -3.05 2.51
CA ALA A 84 -14.45 -3.44 1.12
C ALA A 84 -15.57 -4.33 0.59
N LEU A 85 -15.99 -5.35 1.34
CA LEU A 85 -17.09 -6.22 0.97
C LEU A 85 -18.42 -5.47 0.85
N LEU A 86 -18.76 -4.58 1.79
CA LEU A 86 -20.01 -3.81 1.76
C LEU A 86 -20.11 -2.89 0.54
N GLN A 87 -18.97 -2.47 -0.03
CA GLN A 87 -18.99 -1.52 -1.13
C GLN A 87 -18.71 -2.17 -2.50
N TYR A 88 -17.91 -3.24 -2.53
CA TYR A 88 -17.33 -3.76 -3.76
C TYR A 88 -17.39 -5.29 -3.92
N ALA A 89 -18.16 -6.02 -3.09
CA ALA A 89 -18.24 -7.50 -3.18
C ALA A 89 -18.64 -7.99 -4.57
N ASP A 90 -19.48 -7.23 -5.28
CA ASP A 90 -20.04 -7.61 -6.58
C ASP A 90 -19.17 -7.14 -7.77
N VAL A 91 -17.97 -6.58 -7.52
CA VAL A 91 -17.08 -6.14 -8.61
C VAL A 91 -16.37 -7.34 -9.21
N PRO A 92 -16.65 -7.67 -10.49
CA PRO A 92 -15.95 -8.77 -11.15
C PRO A 92 -14.45 -8.54 -11.21
N GLY A 93 -13.67 -9.60 -11.03
CA GLY A 93 -12.21 -9.53 -11.09
C GLY A 93 -11.53 -9.10 -9.78
N VAL A 94 -12.28 -8.84 -8.70
CA VAL A 94 -11.71 -8.57 -7.38
C VAL A 94 -12.04 -9.68 -6.39
N ARG A 95 -11.05 -10.07 -5.61
CA ARG A 95 -11.22 -10.96 -4.46
C ARG A 95 -10.66 -10.27 -3.21
N PHE A 96 -11.52 -10.03 -2.21
CA PHE A 96 -11.12 -9.45 -0.93
C PHE A 96 -10.68 -10.54 0.04
N LEU A 97 -9.50 -10.36 0.63
CA LEU A 97 -8.86 -11.29 1.53
C LEU A 97 -8.64 -10.65 2.91
N LEU A 98 -9.06 -11.34 3.96
CA LEU A 98 -8.73 -10.98 5.34
C LEU A 98 -7.56 -11.82 5.81
N GLY A 99 -6.41 -11.19 6.09
CA GLY A 99 -5.25 -11.93 6.55
C GLY A 99 -3.97 -11.13 6.63
N ASP A 100 -2.91 -11.79 7.11
CA ASP A 100 -1.55 -11.26 7.05
C ASP A 100 -0.99 -11.41 5.63
N ALA A 101 -0.47 -10.31 5.08
CA ALA A 101 0.03 -10.28 3.71
C ALA A 101 1.29 -11.14 3.53
N ILE A 102 2.16 -11.24 4.55
CA ILE A 102 3.37 -12.07 4.51
C ILE A 102 2.98 -13.56 4.47
N ASP A 103 2.04 -13.96 5.32
CA ASP A 103 1.53 -15.33 5.35
C ASP A 103 0.85 -15.71 4.02
N HIS A 104 0.12 -14.77 3.42
CA HIS A 104 -0.52 -14.96 2.12
C HIS A 104 0.52 -15.13 1.00
N LEU A 105 1.48 -14.21 0.91
CA LEU A 105 2.54 -14.24 -0.11
C LEU A 105 3.40 -15.50 -0.07
N ASN A 106 3.55 -16.11 1.10
CA ASN A 106 4.29 -17.37 1.26
C ASN A 106 3.56 -18.62 0.72
N ARG A 107 2.26 -18.50 0.39
CA ARG A 107 1.40 -19.65 0.03
C ARG A 107 0.62 -19.46 -1.26
N CYS A 108 0.60 -18.24 -1.80
CA CYS A 108 -0.17 -17.92 -2.99
C CYS A 108 0.56 -18.32 -4.28
N GLU A 109 -0.20 -18.47 -5.36
CA GLU A 109 0.36 -18.45 -6.71
C GLU A 109 0.95 -17.07 -6.99
N PRO A 110 2.10 -16.98 -7.71
CA PRO A 110 2.78 -15.71 -7.92
C PRO A 110 1.95 -14.68 -8.70
N TYR A 111 2.13 -13.41 -8.34
CA TYR A 111 1.52 -12.25 -8.98
C TYR A 111 2.40 -11.68 -10.09
N ASP A 112 1.78 -11.05 -11.08
CA ASP A 112 2.47 -10.25 -12.09
C ASP A 112 2.95 -8.91 -11.54
N LEU A 113 2.17 -8.35 -10.59
CA LEU A 113 2.45 -7.09 -9.94
C LEU A 113 1.87 -7.07 -8.53
N VAL A 114 2.63 -6.59 -7.58
CA VAL A 114 2.15 -6.22 -6.23
C VAL A 114 2.21 -4.71 -6.12
N TYR A 115 1.11 -4.08 -5.69
CA TYR A 115 1.12 -2.67 -5.36
C TYR A 115 0.64 -2.43 -3.93
N SER A 116 1.06 -1.32 -3.35
CA SER A 116 0.66 -0.93 -2.01
C SER A 116 0.65 0.58 -1.85
N VAL A 117 -0.49 1.14 -1.50
CA VAL A 117 -0.60 2.57 -1.18
C VAL A 117 -0.60 2.71 0.34
N HIS A 118 0.50 3.20 0.88
CA HIS A 118 0.76 3.37 2.34
C HIS A 118 0.65 2.10 3.20
N GLY A 119 0.46 0.92 2.60
CA GLY A 119 0.33 -0.35 3.34
C GLY A 119 1.68 -0.95 3.73
N LEU A 120 2.64 -0.96 2.80
CA LEU A 120 3.92 -1.64 2.99
C LEU A 120 4.78 -1.04 4.11
N GLY A 121 4.68 0.28 4.33
CA GLY A 121 5.39 0.96 5.42
C GLY A 121 5.05 0.47 6.83
N TYR A 122 3.98 -0.30 7.01
CA TYR A 122 3.61 -0.93 8.29
C TYR A 122 4.23 -2.31 8.50
N LEU A 123 4.94 -2.84 7.52
CA LEU A 123 5.58 -4.15 7.57
C LEU A 123 7.10 -4.00 7.74
N HIS A 124 7.71 -4.90 8.52
CA HIS A 124 9.17 -4.94 8.66
C HIS A 124 9.81 -5.33 7.32
N PRO A 125 10.69 -4.49 6.71
CA PRO A 125 11.24 -4.73 5.39
C PRO A 125 11.88 -6.11 5.21
N HIS A 126 12.76 -6.54 6.12
CA HIS A 126 13.39 -7.87 6.06
C HIS A 126 12.45 -9.06 6.27
N ARG A 127 11.18 -8.82 6.60
CA ARG A 127 10.15 -9.87 6.65
C ARG A 127 9.26 -9.83 5.41
N SER A 128 8.90 -8.63 4.96
CA SER A 128 7.99 -8.45 3.83
C SER A 128 8.68 -8.66 2.49
N LEU A 129 9.91 -8.17 2.30
CA LEU A 129 10.60 -8.26 1.01
C LEU A 129 10.89 -9.70 0.58
N PRO A 130 11.38 -10.62 1.42
CA PRO A 130 11.50 -12.02 1.03
C PRO A 130 10.17 -12.68 0.66
N ALA A 131 9.08 -12.30 1.31
CA ALA A 131 7.75 -12.81 0.97
C ALA A 131 7.24 -12.23 -0.34
N LEU A 132 7.45 -10.93 -0.58
CA LEU A 132 7.16 -10.25 -1.84
C LEU A 132 7.95 -10.86 -3.00
N TYR A 133 9.23 -11.14 -2.79
CA TYR A 133 10.06 -11.81 -3.79
C TYR A 133 9.47 -13.17 -4.18
N ARG A 134 9.09 -14.01 -3.22
CA ARG A 134 8.45 -15.31 -3.50
C ARG A 134 7.07 -15.17 -4.17
N GLY A 135 6.28 -14.20 -3.73
CA GLY A 135 4.92 -13.96 -4.21
C GLY A 135 4.83 -13.25 -5.55
N LEU A 136 5.94 -12.78 -6.13
CA LEU A 136 6.00 -12.21 -7.47
C LEU A 136 6.55 -13.24 -8.47
N ARG A 137 6.14 -13.17 -9.72
CA ARG A 137 6.79 -13.93 -10.83
C ARG A 137 8.19 -13.35 -11.09
N PRO A 138 9.11 -14.14 -11.69
CA PRO A 138 10.35 -13.58 -12.23
C PRO A 138 10.05 -12.40 -13.17
N GLY A 139 10.71 -11.26 -12.97
CA GLY A 139 10.42 -10.02 -13.68
C GLY A 139 9.13 -9.30 -13.24
N GLY A 140 8.40 -9.82 -12.26
CA GLY A 140 7.22 -9.18 -11.68
C GLY A 140 7.57 -7.87 -10.96
N ARG A 141 6.62 -6.93 -10.89
CA ARG A 141 6.87 -5.59 -10.37
C ARG A 141 6.29 -5.41 -8.98
N LEU A 142 7.03 -4.69 -8.15
CA LEU A 142 6.60 -4.15 -6.86
C LEU A 142 6.53 -2.63 -6.97
N ILE A 143 5.35 -2.06 -6.74
CA ILE A 143 5.14 -0.61 -6.81
C ILE A 143 4.42 -0.18 -5.52
N PHE A 144 5.04 0.68 -4.75
CA PHE A 144 4.45 1.08 -3.49
C PHE A 144 4.77 2.51 -3.11
N SER A 145 3.85 3.14 -2.41
CA SER A 145 4.09 4.42 -1.76
C SER A 145 4.18 4.27 -0.24
N VAL A 146 5.05 5.05 0.34
CA VAL A 146 5.28 5.13 1.79
C VAL A 146 5.59 6.57 2.18
N LEU A 147 5.45 6.89 3.45
CA LEU A 147 5.85 8.20 3.94
C LEU A 147 7.36 8.43 3.74
N HIS A 148 7.70 9.60 3.22
CA HIS A 148 9.06 10.14 3.22
C HIS A 148 9.30 10.97 4.50
N THR A 149 8.33 11.80 4.85
CA THR A 149 8.35 12.58 6.09
C THR A 149 7.22 12.09 6.99
N ASP A 150 7.47 11.89 8.26
CA ASP A 150 6.45 11.41 9.16
C ASP A 150 5.43 12.50 9.55
N LEU A 151 4.37 12.10 10.24
CA LEU A 151 3.28 12.98 10.65
C LEU A 151 3.70 14.14 11.57
N HIS A 152 4.90 14.08 12.16
CA HIS A 152 5.51 15.14 12.96
C HIS A 152 6.55 15.95 12.18
N ARG A 153 6.58 15.83 10.84
CA ARG A 153 7.52 16.46 9.93
C ARG A 153 8.99 16.10 10.20
N ARG A 154 9.25 14.95 10.81
CA ARG A 154 10.62 14.45 10.96
C ARG A 154 11.07 13.83 9.63
N PRO A 155 12.32 14.08 9.22
CA PRO A 155 12.87 13.55 7.97
C PRO A 155 12.90 12.01 8.00
N PRO A 156 13.07 11.35 6.85
CA PRO A 156 13.19 9.90 6.78
C PRO A 156 14.41 9.40 7.55
N SER A 157 14.36 8.15 8.00
CA SER A 157 15.43 7.51 8.76
C SER A 157 16.50 6.94 7.82
N SER A 158 17.77 7.07 8.22
CA SER A 158 18.89 6.36 7.63
C SER A 158 19.20 5.03 8.31
N SER A 159 18.41 4.64 9.33
CA SER A 159 18.50 3.35 10.00
C SER A 159 17.21 2.55 9.86
N LEU A 160 17.32 1.22 9.81
CA LEU A 160 16.20 0.31 9.66
C LEU A 160 15.47 0.07 10.99
N GLU A 161 14.95 1.14 11.56
CA GLU A 161 14.22 1.11 12.82
C GLU A 161 12.78 1.62 12.63
N PRO A 162 11.78 0.96 13.22
CA PRO A 162 10.41 1.43 13.16
C PRO A 162 10.24 2.67 14.03
N ARG A 163 9.43 3.60 13.56
CA ARG A 163 8.93 4.69 14.37
C ARG A 163 7.61 4.31 15.03
N GLN A 164 7.55 4.49 16.34
CA GLN A 164 6.27 4.47 17.03
C GLN A 164 5.64 5.86 16.90
N LEU A 165 4.48 5.92 16.27
CA LEU A 165 3.75 7.15 16.01
C LEU A 165 2.34 7.06 16.57
N LYS A 166 1.82 8.20 17.01
CA LYS A 166 0.39 8.37 17.30
C LYS A 166 -0.28 8.99 16.07
N VAL A 167 -1.10 8.18 15.40
CA VAL A 167 -1.88 8.65 14.25
C VAL A 167 -3.19 9.23 14.76
N GLN A 168 -3.40 10.53 14.48
CA GLN A 168 -4.66 11.20 14.76
C GLN A 168 -5.64 10.86 13.63
N LEU A 169 -6.53 9.95 13.89
CA LEU A 169 -7.62 9.62 12.96
C LEU A 169 -8.84 10.48 13.30
N LYS A 170 -9.39 11.18 12.29
CA LYS A 170 -10.47 12.15 12.49
C LYS A 170 -11.66 11.52 13.25
N GLY A 171 -11.98 12.09 14.40
CA GLY A 171 -13.08 11.65 15.26
C GLY A 171 -12.76 10.49 16.19
N LEU A 172 -11.49 10.10 16.32
CA LEU A 172 -11.02 9.05 17.22
C LEU A 172 -9.91 9.56 18.13
N GLU A 173 -9.71 8.88 19.25
CA GLU A 173 -8.49 9.03 20.03
C GLU A 173 -7.27 8.61 19.22
N PRO A 174 -6.09 9.23 19.43
CA PRO A 174 -4.88 8.86 18.71
C PRO A 174 -4.56 7.38 18.87
N GLN A 175 -4.25 6.73 17.74
CA GLN A 175 -3.91 5.30 17.70
C GLN A 175 -2.41 5.12 17.55
N ASP A 176 -1.82 4.21 18.35
CA ASP A 176 -0.41 3.86 18.24
C ASP A 176 -0.18 2.94 17.03
N VAL A 177 0.78 3.31 16.20
CA VAL A 177 1.23 2.52 15.05
C VAL A 177 2.75 2.43 15.01
N HIS A 178 3.26 1.34 14.44
CA HIS A 178 4.65 1.20 14.06
C HIS A 178 4.77 1.36 12.54
N LEU A 179 5.69 2.21 12.12
CA LEU A 179 5.85 2.59 10.72
C LEU A 179 7.32 2.75 10.37
N TRP A 180 7.75 2.18 9.25
CA TRP A 180 9.07 2.37 8.67
C TRP A 180 9.05 3.56 7.73
N VAL A 181 9.67 4.67 8.14
CA VAL A 181 9.82 5.89 7.36
C VAL A 181 11.30 6.02 7.00
N LEU A 182 11.69 5.33 5.93
CA LEU A 182 13.09 5.18 5.54
C LEU A 182 13.47 6.17 4.44
N ALA A 183 14.74 6.59 4.44
CA ALA A 183 15.29 7.40 3.37
C ALA A 183 15.28 6.63 2.02
N PRO A 184 15.18 7.34 0.88
CA PRO A 184 15.20 6.71 -0.45
C PRO A 184 16.37 5.74 -0.64
N GLN A 185 17.58 6.17 -0.26
CA GLN A 185 18.77 5.33 -0.35
C GLN A 185 18.65 4.05 0.47
N LEU A 186 18.10 4.13 1.70
CA LEU A 186 17.90 2.94 2.54
C LEU A 186 16.84 1.98 1.96
N TRP A 187 15.80 2.52 1.30
CA TRP A 187 14.86 1.67 0.56
C TRP A 187 15.55 0.95 -0.61
N GLU A 188 16.40 1.66 -1.37
CA GLU A 188 17.17 1.08 -2.46
C GLU A 188 18.11 -0.03 -1.97
N ASP A 189 18.85 0.23 -0.88
CA ASP A 189 19.76 -0.75 -0.27
C ASP A 189 19.01 -2.01 0.17
N VAL A 190 17.92 -1.86 0.94
CA VAL A 190 17.15 -2.99 1.46
C VAL A 190 16.45 -3.78 0.35
N LEU A 191 15.95 -3.11 -0.68
CA LEU A 191 15.36 -3.79 -1.86
C LEU A 191 16.42 -4.60 -2.60
N THR A 192 17.60 -4.02 -2.82
CA THR A 192 18.72 -4.69 -3.50
C THR A 192 19.22 -5.89 -2.71
N ASP A 193 19.30 -5.80 -1.38
CA ASP A 193 19.66 -6.90 -0.49
C ASP A 193 18.67 -8.09 -0.57
N HIS A 194 17.48 -7.85 -1.09
CA HIS A 194 16.43 -8.87 -1.30
C HIS A 194 16.16 -9.18 -2.77
N ASP A 195 17.16 -9.02 -3.63
CA ASP A 195 17.12 -9.37 -5.06
C ASP A 195 16.06 -8.60 -5.89
N PHE A 196 15.73 -7.37 -5.46
CA PHE A 196 14.94 -6.45 -6.28
C PHE A 196 15.85 -5.46 -7.02
N THR A 197 15.56 -5.21 -8.28
CA THR A 197 16.13 -4.09 -9.02
C THR A 197 15.23 -2.88 -8.86
N VAL A 198 15.74 -1.79 -8.28
CA VAL A 198 14.99 -0.53 -8.16
C VAL A 198 14.98 0.17 -9.51
N GLU A 199 13.77 0.46 -10.02
CA GLU A 199 13.56 1.13 -11.31
C GLU A 199 13.44 2.65 -11.13
N ALA A 200 12.78 3.10 -10.06
CA ALA A 200 12.61 4.52 -9.72
C ALA A 200 12.23 4.72 -8.26
N ILE A 201 12.62 5.86 -7.71
CA ILE A 201 12.10 6.41 -6.45
C ILE A 201 11.72 7.87 -6.70
N ASP A 202 10.42 8.14 -6.74
CA ASP A 202 9.89 9.48 -6.97
C ASP A 202 9.46 10.10 -5.64
N LEU A 203 9.89 11.33 -5.38
CA LEU A 203 9.46 12.09 -4.22
C LEU A 203 8.18 12.86 -4.57
N LEU A 204 7.12 12.63 -3.80
CA LEU A 204 5.80 13.19 -4.10
C LEU A 204 5.53 14.43 -3.25
N HIS A 205 5.08 15.50 -3.91
CA HIS A 205 4.62 16.75 -3.32
C HIS A 205 3.19 17.04 -3.76
N ARG A 206 2.47 17.87 -3.04
CA ARG A 206 1.19 18.41 -3.51
C ARG A 206 1.41 19.49 -4.56
N HIS A 207 2.35 20.39 -4.28
CA HIS A 207 2.81 21.47 -5.17
C HIS A 207 4.34 21.52 -5.10
N GLU A 208 4.97 22.09 -6.12
CA GLU A 208 6.43 22.13 -6.27
C GLU A 208 7.17 22.69 -5.03
N ASP A 209 6.56 23.66 -4.34
CA ASP A 209 7.12 24.32 -3.15
C ASP A 209 6.74 23.61 -1.82
N ASP A 210 5.89 22.58 -1.87
CA ASP A 210 5.46 21.86 -0.66
C ASP A 210 6.56 20.90 -0.19
N PRO A 211 6.66 20.64 1.13
CA PRO A 211 7.54 19.60 1.65
C PRO A 211 7.19 18.24 1.06
N VAL A 212 8.22 17.44 0.74
CA VAL A 212 8.05 16.03 0.37
C VAL A 212 7.41 15.28 1.55
N ILE A 213 6.27 14.67 1.31
CA ILE A 213 5.54 13.90 2.34
C ILE A 213 5.66 12.40 2.05
N ASP A 214 5.57 12.02 0.78
CA ASP A 214 5.53 10.65 0.34
C ASP A 214 6.64 10.35 -0.68
N GLN A 215 6.93 9.07 -0.86
CA GLN A 215 7.79 8.56 -1.92
C GLN A 215 7.11 7.36 -2.58
N LEU A 216 7.19 7.34 -3.90
CA LEU A 216 6.72 6.23 -4.73
C LEU A 216 7.92 5.44 -5.22
N ILE A 217 7.93 4.16 -4.91
CA ILE A 217 9.05 3.26 -5.22
C ILE A 217 8.58 2.23 -6.22
N GLN A 218 9.35 2.06 -7.27
CA GLN A 218 9.14 1.09 -8.32
C GLN A 218 10.33 0.13 -8.36
N ALA A 219 10.06 -1.15 -8.22
CA ALA A 219 11.09 -2.18 -8.23
C ALA A 219 10.62 -3.41 -9.00
N ARG A 220 11.56 -4.21 -9.44
CA ARG A 220 11.33 -5.45 -10.18
C ARG A 220 12.02 -6.61 -9.49
N ARG A 221 11.34 -7.74 -9.38
CA ARG A 221 11.97 -9.00 -9.01
C ARG A 221 13.00 -9.38 -10.07
N ALA A 222 14.28 -9.49 -9.69
CA ALA A 222 15.35 -10.01 -10.55
C ALA A 222 15.13 -11.48 -10.94
#